data_09b473bc35c0b48d89d1d27b991f0d98
#
_entry.id   09b473bc35c0b48d89d1d27b991f0d98
#
_cell.length_a   1.000
_cell.length_b   1.000
_cell.length_c   1.000
_cell.angle_alpha   90.00
_cell.angle_beta   90.00
_cell.angle_gamma   90.00
#
_symmetry.space_group_name_H-M   'P 1'
#
loop_
_entity.id
_entity.type
_entity.pdbx_description
1 polymer ?
#
loop_
_entity_poly.entity_id
_entity_poly.type
_entity_poly.pdbx_seq_one_letter_code
_entity_poly.pdbx_strand_id
1 'polypeptide(L)'
;MKSDVNNPNLSLPYHIRGAFRGFETSLSRYLATKNLPLSHFYILRLTWDHEGQTQKHIADKSFMTESVASQVIKAMEKNGLLKRKLDRSDARKKKVFLTPKGQKLRDEIIMRGHNLSNTHSPDITAEDIKTTINVLIKVREAFDIYNTDYMKQK
;
A
#
# COMPACT_ATOMS: atom_id res chain seq x y z
N MET A 1 12.63 -15.04 -30.22
CA MET A 1 11.17 -14.88 -30.06
C MET A 1 10.92 -13.37 -30.10
N LYS A 2 10.47 -12.80 -31.23
CA LYS A 2 9.98 -11.43 -31.26
C LYS A 2 8.69 -11.44 -30.43
N SER A 3 8.76 -10.94 -29.21
CA SER A 3 7.57 -10.71 -28.41
C SER A 3 6.66 -9.80 -29.22
N ASP A 4 5.43 -10.19 -29.38
CA ASP A 4 4.40 -9.38 -30.04
C ASP A 4 4.07 -8.22 -29.10
N VAL A 5 4.94 -7.19 -29.15
CA VAL A 5 4.93 -6.03 -28.23
C VAL A 5 3.57 -5.31 -28.24
N ASN A 6 2.77 -5.54 -29.29
CA ASN A 6 1.46 -4.95 -29.48
C ASN A 6 0.30 -5.81 -28.93
N ASN A 7 0.59 -7.02 -28.46
CA ASN A 7 -0.47 -7.87 -27.88
C ASN A 7 -0.69 -7.50 -26.40
N PRO A 8 -1.81 -6.85 -26.04
CA PRO A 8 -2.08 -6.47 -24.65
C PRO A 8 -2.15 -7.66 -23.71
N ASN A 9 -2.50 -8.84 -24.21
CA ASN A 9 -2.59 -10.08 -23.41
C ASN A 9 -1.20 -10.59 -22.96
N LEU A 10 -0.12 -10.09 -23.56
CA LEU A 10 1.25 -10.41 -23.17
C LEU A 10 1.92 -9.28 -22.38
N SER A 11 1.19 -8.20 -22.11
CA SER A 11 1.71 -7.02 -21.41
C SER A 11 1.57 -7.17 -19.90
N LEU A 12 2.70 -7.38 -19.21
CA LEU A 12 2.74 -7.42 -17.74
C LEU A 12 2.15 -6.16 -17.08
N PRO A 13 2.49 -4.92 -17.51
CA PRO A 13 1.89 -3.70 -16.94
C PRO A 13 0.37 -3.63 -17.11
N TYR A 14 -0.16 -4.13 -18.23
CA TYR A 14 -1.61 -4.18 -18.47
C TYR A 14 -2.30 -5.06 -17.43
N HIS A 15 -1.78 -6.27 -17.19
CA HIS A 15 -2.36 -7.19 -16.22
C HIS A 15 -2.20 -6.73 -14.78
N ILE A 16 -1.04 -6.16 -14.42
CA ILE A 16 -0.83 -5.54 -13.10
C ILE A 16 -1.88 -4.46 -12.84
N ARG A 17 -2.07 -3.55 -13.80
CA ARG A 17 -3.05 -2.46 -13.69
C ARG A 17 -4.48 -2.99 -13.57
N GLY A 18 -4.83 -4.00 -14.37
CA GLY A 18 -6.17 -4.61 -14.35
C GLY A 18 -6.46 -5.29 -13.00
N ALA A 19 -5.55 -6.11 -12.51
CA ALA A 19 -5.68 -6.79 -11.23
C ALA A 19 -5.75 -5.80 -10.06
N PHE A 20 -4.87 -4.79 -10.07
CA PHE A 20 -4.84 -3.76 -9.05
C PHE A 20 -6.13 -2.94 -9.01
N ARG A 21 -6.66 -2.53 -10.18
CA ARG A 21 -7.94 -1.82 -10.28
C ARG A 21 -9.11 -2.65 -9.75
N GLY A 22 -9.13 -3.95 -10.06
CA GLY A 22 -10.16 -4.87 -9.54
C GLY A 22 -10.13 -4.94 -8.02
N PHE A 23 -8.94 -5.10 -7.45
CA PHE A 23 -8.72 -5.10 -6.00
C PHE A 23 -9.16 -3.77 -5.37
N GLU A 24 -8.69 -2.62 -5.88
CA GLU A 24 -9.07 -1.31 -5.35
C GLU A 24 -10.58 -1.06 -5.41
N THR A 25 -11.23 -1.45 -6.50
CA THR A 25 -12.68 -1.31 -6.66
C THR A 25 -13.43 -2.10 -5.59
N SER A 26 -13.04 -3.36 -5.38
CA SER A 26 -13.67 -4.23 -4.38
C SER A 26 -13.44 -3.72 -2.96
N LEU A 27 -12.22 -3.30 -2.66
CA LEU A 27 -11.85 -2.74 -1.36
C LEU A 27 -12.56 -1.41 -1.11
N SER A 28 -12.62 -0.50 -2.10
CA SER A 28 -13.27 0.81 -1.96
C SER A 28 -14.76 0.69 -1.67
N ARG A 29 -15.45 -0.30 -2.26
CA ARG A 29 -16.86 -0.57 -1.94
C ARG A 29 -17.05 -0.94 -0.47
N TYR A 30 -16.16 -1.78 0.06
CA TYR A 30 -16.20 -2.12 1.47
C TYR A 30 -15.86 -0.92 2.36
N LEU A 31 -14.79 -0.17 2.03
CA LEU A 31 -14.37 1.00 2.81
C LEU A 31 -15.43 2.12 2.82
N ALA A 32 -16.20 2.25 1.75
CA ALA A 32 -17.32 3.19 1.68
C ALA A 32 -18.38 2.91 2.76
N THR A 33 -18.63 1.64 3.12
CA THR A 33 -19.54 1.28 4.23
C THR A 33 -19.03 1.75 5.60
N LYS A 34 -17.74 2.09 5.69
CA LYS A 34 -17.07 2.59 6.90
C LYS A 34 -16.79 4.10 6.85
N ASN A 35 -17.24 4.79 5.80
CA ASN A 35 -16.89 6.18 5.51
C ASN A 35 -15.36 6.41 5.51
N LEU A 36 -14.61 5.46 4.97
CA LEU A 36 -13.15 5.47 4.98
C LEU A 36 -12.60 5.58 3.55
N PRO A 37 -11.81 6.63 3.25
CA PRO A 37 -11.11 6.72 1.98
C PRO A 37 -10.07 5.61 1.79
N LEU A 38 -9.85 5.17 0.54
CA LEU A 38 -8.86 4.15 0.20
C LEU A 38 -7.44 4.52 0.68
N SER A 39 -7.07 5.80 0.62
CA SER A 39 -5.78 6.30 1.11
C SER A 39 -5.55 6.00 2.61
N HIS A 40 -6.61 5.97 3.42
CA HIS A 40 -6.53 5.61 4.84
C HIS A 40 -6.19 4.14 5.03
N PHE A 41 -6.70 3.26 4.16
CA PHE A 41 -6.38 1.84 4.19
C PHE A 41 -4.89 1.59 4.05
N TYR A 42 -4.21 2.23 3.09
CA TYR A 42 -2.79 2.04 2.88
C TYR A 42 -1.97 2.45 4.10
N ILE A 43 -2.34 3.54 4.76
CA ILE A 43 -1.66 3.99 5.99
C ILE A 43 -1.96 3.04 7.16
N LEU A 44 -3.21 2.62 7.35
CA LEU A 44 -3.57 1.65 8.39
C LEU A 44 -2.80 0.34 8.25
N ARG A 45 -2.65 -0.15 7.01
CA ARG A 45 -1.89 -1.37 6.73
C ARG A 45 -0.41 -1.25 7.11
N LEU A 46 0.18 -0.07 6.93
CA LEU A 46 1.60 0.15 7.19
C LEU A 46 1.91 0.49 8.64
N THR A 47 0.94 1.00 9.39
CA THR A 47 1.10 1.31 10.82
C THR A 47 0.96 0.05 11.69
N TRP A 48 1.59 -1.03 11.23
CA TRP A 48 1.58 -2.33 11.88
C TRP A 48 2.46 -2.38 13.14
N ASP A 49 3.48 -1.54 13.17
CA ASP A 49 4.54 -1.59 14.17
C ASP A 49 4.15 -0.85 15.45
N HIS A 50 4.39 -1.46 16.61
CA HIS A 50 4.17 -0.86 17.93
C HIS A 50 5.14 0.29 18.25
N GLU A 51 6.28 0.32 17.61
CA GLU A 51 7.31 1.36 17.82
C GLU A 51 6.99 2.70 17.17
N GLY A 52 5.97 2.74 16.31
CA GLY A 52 5.61 3.90 15.51
C GLY A 52 6.48 4.05 14.26
N GLN A 53 5.91 4.64 13.24
CA GLN A 53 6.55 4.85 11.94
C GLN A 53 6.77 6.34 11.70
N THR A 54 7.87 6.72 11.07
CA THR A 54 8.04 8.10 10.62
C THR A 54 7.10 8.40 9.46
N GLN A 55 6.67 9.65 9.32
CA GLN A 55 5.82 10.06 8.21
C GLN A 55 6.48 9.79 6.84
N LYS A 56 7.80 10.01 6.74
CA LYS A 56 8.57 9.70 5.53
C LYS A 56 8.49 8.20 5.20
N HIS A 57 8.74 7.33 6.18
CA HIS A 57 8.65 5.87 5.97
C HIS A 57 7.24 5.44 5.52
N ILE A 58 6.18 6.03 6.10
CA ILE A 58 4.80 5.77 5.67
C ILE A 58 4.59 6.23 4.22
N ALA A 59 5.08 7.41 3.85
CA ALA A 59 4.98 7.92 2.48
C ALA A 59 5.65 6.97 1.48
N ASP A 60 6.91 6.61 1.74
CA ASP A 60 7.71 5.72 0.88
C ASP A 60 7.04 4.35 0.72
N LYS A 61 6.57 3.75 1.80
CA LYS A 61 5.96 2.41 1.78
C LYS A 61 4.52 2.38 1.24
N SER A 62 3.81 3.51 1.29
CA SER A 62 2.46 3.64 0.71
C SER A 62 2.48 4.09 -0.75
N PHE A 63 3.66 4.32 -1.33
CA PHE A 63 3.83 4.89 -2.66
C PHE A 63 3.13 6.25 -2.82
N MET A 64 3.06 7.03 -1.74
CA MET A 64 2.52 8.39 -1.71
C MET A 64 3.64 9.41 -1.66
N THR A 65 3.39 10.60 -2.17
CA THR A 65 4.29 11.73 -1.88
C THR A 65 4.20 12.10 -0.39
N GLU A 66 5.26 12.68 0.17
CA GLU A 66 5.25 13.10 1.58
C GLU A 66 4.12 14.12 1.88
N SER A 67 3.80 14.97 0.91
CA SER A 67 2.68 15.93 1.02
C SER A 67 1.34 15.21 1.15
N VAL A 68 1.06 14.24 0.29
CA VAL A 68 -0.18 13.45 0.32
C VAL A 68 -0.26 12.65 1.63
N ALA A 69 0.80 11.93 1.99
CA ALA A 69 0.85 11.17 3.24
C ALA A 69 0.59 12.08 4.47
N SER A 70 1.18 13.29 4.48
CA SER A 70 0.96 14.28 5.55
C SER A 70 -0.49 14.69 5.68
N GLN A 71 -1.17 14.95 4.56
CA GLN A 71 -2.59 15.33 4.56
C GLN A 71 -3.49 14.19 5.05
N VAL A 72 -3.22 12.96 4.58
CA VAL A 72 -3.97 11.78 5.00
C VAL A 72 -3.77 11.51 6.49
N ILE A 73 -2.53 11.56 6.99
CA ILE A 73 -2.22 11.39 8.42
C ILE A 73 -2.93 12.44 9.28
N LYS A 74 -2.95 13.73 8.85
CA LYS A 74 -3.70 14.78 9.56
C LYS A 74 -5.19 14.48 9.62
N ALA A 75 -5.79 14.04 8.53
CA ALA A 75 -7.20 13.66 8.50
C ALA A 75 -7.50 12.47 9.42
N MET A 76 -6.62 11.47 9.43
CA MET A 76 -6.77 10.31 10.32
C MET A 76 -6.59 10.68 11.79
N GLU A 77 -5.70 11.62 12.12
CA GLU A 77 -5.57 12.14 13.49
C GLU A 77 -6.85 12.87 13.93
N LYS A 78 -7.40 13.74 13.06
CA LYS A 78 -8.67 14.42 13.33
C LYS A 78 -9.81 13.43 13.60
N ASN A 79 -9.79 12.29 12.94
CA ASN A 79 -10.78 11.22 13.11
C ASN A 79 -10.46 10.28 14.30
N GLY A 80 -9.37 10.55 15.03
CA GLY A 80 -8.97 9.77 16.19
C GLY A 80 -8.45 8.36 15.86
N LEU A 81 -7.98 8.12 14.62
CA LEU A 81 -7.43 6.83 14.19
C LEU A 81 -5.92 6.74 14.44
N LEU A 82 -5.23 7.86 14.35
CA LEU A 82 -3.79 7.99 14.57
C LEU A 82 -3.48 9.02 15.64
N LYS A 83 -2.27 8.97 16.15
CA LYS A 83 -1.65 10.01 16.99
C LYS A 83 -0.19 10.16 16.62
N ARG A 84 0.32 11.40 16.65
CA ARG A 84 1.75 11.68 16.50
C ARG A 84 2.40 11.88 17.87
N LYS A 85 3.59 11.34 18.05
CA LYS A 85 4.45 11.59 19.21
C LYS A 85 5.84 11.99 18.73
N LEU A 86 6.51 12.83 19.49
CA LEU A 86 7.94 13.09 19.26
C LEU A 86 8.74 11.80 19.46
N ASP A 87 9.72 11.59 18.61
CA ASP A 87 10.68 10.50 18.79
C ASP A 87 11.50 10.77 20.05
N ARG A 88 11.70 9.73 20.87
CA ARG A 88 12.48 9.85 22.10
C ARG A 88 13.97 10.09 21.85
N SER A 89 14.48 9.64 20.72
CA SER A 89 15.89 9.76 20.34
C SER A 89 16.20 11.02 19.52
N ASP A 90 15.18 11.59 18.83
CA ASP A 90 15.32 12.80 18.02
C ASP A 90 14.01 13.60 18.04
N ALA A 91 13.95 14.61 18.89
CA ALA A 91 12.76 15.47 19.06
C ALA A 91 12.33 16.22 17.79
N ARG A 92 13.17 16.25 16.74
CA ARG A 92 12.81 16.80 15.43
C ARG A 92 11.96 15.86 14.61
N LYS A 93 11.96 14.56 14.96
CA LYS A 93 11.19 13.53 14.27
C LYS A 93 9.87 13.24 14.99
N LYS A 94 8.81 13.09 14.22
CA LYS A 94 7.50 12.66 14.73
C LYS A 94 7.23 11.25 14.23
N LYS A 95 6.89 10.38 15.18
CA LYS A 95 6.42 9.02 14.91
C LYS A 95 4.90 8.98 14.95
N VAL A 96 4.31 8.20 14.07
CA VAL A 96 2.88 7.98 13.91
C VAL A 96 2.52 6.63 14.55
N PHE A 97 1.48 6.63 15.37
CA PHE A 97 0.99 5.46 16.09
C PHE A 97 -0.51 5.31 15.85
N LEU A 98 -0.99 4.08 15.83
CA LEU A 98 -2.42 3.80 15.90
C LEU A 98 -2.96 4.15 17.30
N THR A 99 -4.19 4.66 17.33
CA THR A 99 -4.99 4.66 18.54
C THR A 99 -5.68 3.29 18.71
N PRO A 100 -6.29 2.97 19.88
CA PRO A 100 -7.11 1.76 20.00
C PRO A 100 -8.23 1.68 18.96
N LYS A 101 -8.85 2.82 18.61
CA LYS A 101 -9.84 2.92 17.54
C LYS A 101 -9.23 2.58 16.18
N GLY A 102 -8.04 3.10 15.89
CA GLY A 102 -7.30 2.81 14.65
C GLY A 102 -6.89 1.36 14.55
N GLN A 103 -6.44 0.75 15.66
CA GLN A 103 -6.07 -0.68 15.72
C GLN A 103 -7.28 -1.58 15.39
N LYS A 104 -8.40 -1.35 16.06
CA LYS A 104 -9.63 -2.12 15.80
C LYS A 104 -10.07 -2.02 14.34
N LEU A 105 -10.07 -0.80 13.78
CA LEU A 105 -10.43 -0.58 12.39
C LEU A 105 -9.46 -1.25 11.42
N ARG A 106 -8.14 -1.15 11.68
CA ARG A 106 -7.11 -1.82 10.89
C ARG A 106 -7.34 -3.33 10.84
N ASP A 107 -7.54 -3.96 11.98
CA ASP A 107 -7.69 -5.42 12.08
C ASP A 107 -8.93 -5.90 11.32
N GLU A 108 -10.04 -5.17 11.45
CA GLU A 108 -11.28 -5.46 10.71
C GLU A 108 -11.07 -5.37 9.18
N ILE A 109 -10.36 -4.34 8.71
CA ILE A 109 -10.14 -4.11 7.29
C ILE A 109 -9.14 -5.11 6.70
N ILE A 110 -8.06 -5.44 7.44
CA ILE A 110 -7.06 -6.41 6.99
C ILE A 110 -7.68 -7.80 6.86
N MET A 111 -8.46 -8.22 7.84
CA MET A 111 -9.21 -9.49 7.77
C MET A 111 -10.09 -9.54 6.53
N ARG A 112 -10.78 -8.44 6.21
CA ARG A 112 -11.63 -8.37 5.01
C ARG A 112 -10.81 -8.40 3.73
N GLY A 113 -9.70 -7.66 3.66
CA GLY A 113 -8.79 -7.63 2.51
C GLY A 113 -8.17 -8.99 2.22
N HIS A 114 -7.78 -9.71 3.27
CA HIS A 114 -7.27 -11.09 3.15
C HIS A 114 -8.34 -12.02 2.56
N ASN A 115 -9.56 -11.93 3.05
CA ASN A 115 -10.68 -12.72 2.51
C ASN A 115 -10.98 -12.40 1.04
N LEU A 116 -10.89 -11.12 0.64
CA LEU A 116 -11.07 -10.73 -0.77
C LEU A 116 -9.99 -11.34 -1.68
N SER A 117 -8.76 -11.45 -1.20
CA SER A 117 -7.65 -12.02 -1.98
C SER A 117 -7.76 -13.55 -2.13
N ASN A 118 -8.28 -14.23 -1.10
CA ASN A 118 -8.25 -15.70 -1.03
C ASN A 118 -9.53 -16.39 -1.50
N THR A 119 -10.67 -15.66 -1.57
CA THR A 119 -11.97 -16.28 -1.80
C THR A 119 -12.45 -16.25 -3.26
N HIS A 120 -11.79 -15.50 -4.13
CA HIS A 120 -12.35 -15.26 -5.47
C HIS A 120 -11.64 -15.95 -6.62
N SER A 121 -10.65 -16.78 -6.33
CA SER A 121 -9.93 -17.53 -7.36
C SER A 121 -9.52 -18.90 -6.82
N PRO A 122 -10.44 -19.88 -6.83
CA PRO A 122 -10.17 -21.22 -6.31
C PRO A 122 -9.01 -21.92 -7.04
N ASP A 123 -8.70 -21.47 -8.26
CA ASP A 123 -7.63 -22.03 -9.09
C ASP A 123 -6.25 -21.42 -8.80
N ILE A 124 -6.15 -20.39 -7.94
CA ILE A 124 -4.87 -19.78 -7.57
C ILE A 124 -4.33 -20.41 -6.30
N THR A 125 -3.20 -21.09 -6.43
CA THR A 125 -2.52 -21.74 -5.31
C THR A 125 -1.70 -20.77 -4.47
N ALA A 126 -1.34 -21.13 -3.25
CA ALA A 126 -0.41 -20.36 -2.42
C ALA A 126 0.96 -20.18 -3.09
N GLU A 127 1.42 -21.16 -3.88
CA GLU A 127 2.69 -21.08 -4.61
C GLU A 127 2.59 -20.11 -5.79
N ASP A 128 1.45 -20.02 -6.49
CA ASP A 128 1.22 -19.02 -7.53
C ASP A 128 1.28 -17.61 -6.95
N ILE A 129 0.67 -17.39 -5.79
CA ILE A 129 0.71 -16.11 -5.08
C ILE A 129 2.16 -15.75 -4.72
N LYS A 130 2.91 -16.67 -4.13
CA LYS A 130 4.31 -16.47 -3.73
C LYS A 130 5.20 -16.16 -4.94
N THR A 131 5.04 -16.93 -6.01
CA THR A 131 5.77 -16.72 -7.27
C THR A 131 5.45 -15.35 -7.86
N THR A 132 4.17 -14.98 -7.93
CA THR A 132 3.73 -13.68 -8.43
C THR A 132 4.30 -12.53 -7.60
N ILE A 133 4.27 -12.62 -6.28
CA ILE A 133 4.87 -11.60 -5.40
C ILE A 133 6.37 -11.45 -5.68
N ASN A 134 7.11 -12.55 -5.80
CA ASN A 134 8.54 -12.52 -6.08
C ASN A 134 8.86 -11.89 -7.45
N VAL A 135 8.06 -12.17 -8.47
CA VAL A 135 8.20 -11.56 -9.79
C VAL A 135 7.92 -10.05 -9.71
N LEU A 136 6.85 -9.63 -9.04
CA LEU A 136 6.50 -8.22 -8.89
C LEU A 136 7.56 -7.42 -8.11
N ILE A 137 8.19 -8.03 -7.10
CA ILE A 137 9.32 -7.42 -6.38
C ILE A 137 10.48 -7.15 -7.34
N LYS A 138 10.90 -8.14 -8.12
CA LYS A 138 11.99 -7.99 -9.12
C LYS A 138 11.67 -6.94 -10.17
N VAL A 139 10.44 -6.91 -10.66
CA VAL A 139 9.98 -5.90 -11.63
C VAL A 139 10.08 -4.49 -11.04
N ARG A 140 9.64 -4.30 -9.80
CA ARG A 140 9.75 -3.01 -9.11
C ARG A 140 11.21 -2.58 -8.95
N GLU A 141 12.07 -3.48 -8.46
CA GLU A 141 13.51 -3.21 -8.29
C GLU A 141 14.17 -2.80 -9.62
N ALA A 142 13.82 -3.46 -10.73
CA ALA A 142 14.31 -3.10 -12.05
C ALA A 142 13.88 -1.68 -12.47
N PHE A 143 12.64 -1.28 -12.20
CA PHE A 143 12.18 0.08 -12.45
C PHE A 143 12.85 1.11 -11.55
N ASP A 144 13.10 0.80 -10.28
CA ASP A 144 13.77 1.70 -9.34
C ASP A 144 15.21 1.98 -9.81
N ILE A 145 15.93 0.95 -10.29
CA ILE A 145 17.27 1.08 -10.89
C ILE A 145 17.19 1.96 -12.14
N TYR A 146 16.31 1.64 -13.08
CA TYR A 146 16.15 2.40 -14.32
C TYR A 146 15.86 3.88 -14.05
N ASN A 147 14.92 4.18 -13.16
CA ASN A 147 14.56 5.56 -12.82
C ASN A 147 15.72 6.31 -12.15
N THR A 148 16.50 5.63 -11.30
CA THR A 148 17.67 6.22 -10.65
C THR A 148 18.76 6.58 -11.67
N ASP A 149 19.03 5.71 -12.62
CA ASP A 149 20.04 5.93 -13.65
C ASP A 149 19.60 6.99 -14.67
N TYR A 150 18.32 7.01 -15.03
CA TYR A 150 17.76 8.05 -15.89
C TYR A 150 17.85 9.46 -15.27
N MET A 151 17.66 9.57 -13.95
CA MET A 151 17.78 10.86 -13.24
C MET A 151 19.23 11.35 -13.11
N LYS A 152 20.22 10.46 -13.15
CA LYS A 152 21.65 10.84 -13.12
C LYS A 152 22.18 11.35 -14.48
N GLN A 153 21.47 11.06 -15.57
CA GLN A 153 21.86 11.45 -16.92
C GLN A 153 21.28 12.82 -17.36
N LYS A 154 20.46 13.46 -16.52
CA LYS A 154 19.92 14.80 -16.68
C LYS A 154 20.58 15.80 -15.74
#